data_a26e329651436dd07250e60ee1055942
#
_entry.id   a26e329651436dd07250e60ee1055942
#
_cell.length_a   1.000
_cell.length_b   1.000
_cell.length_c   1.000
_cell.angle_alpha   90.00
_cell.angle_beta   90.00
_cell.angle_gamma   90.00
#
_symmetry.space_group_name_H-M   'P 1'
#
loop_
_entity.id
_entity.type
_entity.pdbx_description
1 polymer ?
#
loop_
_entity_poly.entity_id
_entity_poly.type
_entity_poly.pdbx_seq_one_letter_code
_entity_poly.pdbx_strand_id
1 'polypeptide(L)'
;AQSTGQQAAVLRLISAARSQSGVRTLAQLRRDSQYPGLLSRIAKVIREQPVRYIQNLNGGRIEFLFAPAPDGKGILPKRGVAWCLQEFYDLLQSQVRAGWVEQVRSISRNALLIGGHKDLEEFLFGQQRMALVRIRERLVDLEGPTCFYCEKTIPHAIEVDHFVPWSRYPHDRGHNFVLAHAACNHSKRDTLASRDHLARWLARIDDKAVPISDALSDVLVCDVGSSRKVAQWAYLHEIHAAGVFWAGVAGRSPVYQPLDDAMRSLVVSGFPL
;
A
#
# COMPACT_ATOMS: atom_id res chain seq x y z
N ALA A 1 -19.91 4.14 -2.08
CA ALA A 1 -21.28 4.68 -2.03
C ALA A 1 -21.57 5.38 -3.33
N GLN A 2 -22.49 4.84 -4.11
CA GLN A 2 -22.93 5.48 -5.34
C GLN A 2 -23.55 6.83 -5.00
N SER A 3 -23.02 7.91 -5.54
CA SER A 3 -23.61 9.22 -5.36
C SER A 3 -24.76 9.35 -6.36
N THR A 4 -25.96 9.53 -5.88
CA THR A 4 -27.15 9.85 -6.69
C THR A 4 -27.14 11.31 -7.17
N GLY A 5 -25.99 11.81 -7.63
CA GLY A 5 -25.79 13.21 -8.04
C GLY A 5 -25.29 14.15 -6.94
N GLN A 6 -25.12 13.67 -5.71
CA GLN A 6 -24.49 14.39 -4.61
C GLN A 6 -23.10 13.84 -4.33
N GLN A 7 -22.22 14.65 -3.74
CA GLN A 7 -20.89 14.21 -3.32
C GLN A 7 -20.98 13.01 -2.38
N ALA A 8 -20.14 11.98 -2.60
CA ALA A 8 -20.13 10.77 -1.78
C ALA A 8 -19.97 11.08 -0.29
N ALA A 9 -20.69 10.35 0.57
CA ALA A 9 -20.72 10.58 2.01
C ALA A 9 -19.33 10.63 2.65
N VAL A 10 -18.43 9.74 2.23
CA VAL A 10 -17.04 9.72 2.70
C VAL A 10 -16.30 11.00 2.33
N LEU A 11 -16.45 11.49 1.09
CA LEU A 11 -15.81 12.73 0.66
C LEU A 11 -16.33 13.94 1.45
N ARG A 12 -17.63 13.99 1.74
CA ARG A 12 -18.21 15.05 2.59
C ARG A 12 -17.62 15.04 4.00
N LEU A 13 -17.48 13.86 4.60
CA LEU A 13 -16.87 13.71 5.93
C LEU A 13 -15.42 14.19 5.95
N ILE A 14 -14.63 13.82 4.93
CA ILE A 14 -13.23 14.24 4.80
C ILE A 14 -13.14 15.76 4.57
N SER A 15 -13.94 16.30 3.66
CA SER A 15 -13.94 17.73 3.36
C SER A 15 -14.33 18.56 4.59
N ALA A 16 -15.36 18.14 5.33
CA ALA A 16 -15.77 18.79 6.56
C ALA A 16 -14.67 18.77 7.62
N ALA A 17 -14.02 17.62 7.84
CA ALA A 17 -12.91 17.51 8.77
C ALA A 17 -11.73 18.42 8.39
N ARG A 18 -11.36 18.46 7.10
CA ARG A 18 -10.29 19.35 6.60
C ARG A 18 -10.63 20.82 6.80
N SER A 19 -11.86 21.22 6.53
CA SER A 19 -12.30 22.61 6.71
C SER A 19 -12.32 23.03 8.18
N GLN A 20 -12.70 22.12 9.08
CA GLN A 20 -12.77 22.41 10.53
C GLN A 20 -11.39 22.49 11.18
N SER A 21 -10.47 21.61 10.80
CA SER A 21 -9.13 21.54 11.40
C SER A 21 -8.08 22.38 10.68
N GLY A 22 -8.38 22.93 9.51
CA GLY A 22 -7.43 23.70 8.67
C GLY A 22 -6.26 22.86 8.13
N VAL A 23 -6.29 21.54 8.33
CA VAL A 23 -5.21 20.63 7.92
C VAL A 23 -5.20 20.43 6.40
N ARG A 24 -4.00 20.42 5.82
CA ARG A 24 -3.79 20.24 4.38
C ARG A 24 -3.40 18.84 3.98
N THR A 25 -2.72 18.12 4.86
CA THR A 25 -2.19 16.79 4.58
C THR A 25 -2.87 15.70 5.43
N LEU A 26 -2.84 14.46 4.96
CA LEU A 26 -3.34 13.31 5.72
C LEU A 26 -2.52 13.07 7.00
N ALA A 27 -1.21 13.34 6.98
CA ALA A 27 -0.36 13.21 8.16
C ALA A 27 -0.78 14.19 9.27
N GLN A 28 -1.06 15.45 8.91
CA GLN A 28 -1.58 16.44 9.85
C GLN A 28 -2.95 16.00 10.41
N LEU A 29 -3.85 15.53 9.53
CA LEU A 29 -5.17 15.05 9.93
C LEU A 29 -5.09 13.87 10.91
N ARG A 30 -4.13 12.97 10.74
CA ARG A 30 -3.91 11.82 11.64
C ARG A 30 -3.47 12.21 13.05
N ARG A 31 -2.84 13.36 13.20
CA ARG A 31 -2.41 13.92 14.51
C ARG A 31 -3.52 14.73 15.18
N ASP A 32 -4.60 15.00 14.46
CA ASP A 32 -5.74 15.74 14.98
C ASP A 32 -6.56 14.89 15.95
N SER A 33 -6.96 15.47 17.07
CA SER A 33 -7.75 14.79 18.11
C SER A 33 -9.10 14.27 17.60
N GLN A 34 -9.65 14.83 16.53
CA GLN A 34 -10.91 14.41 15.92
C GLN A 34 -10.74 13.22 14.94
N TYR A 35 -9.49 12.83 14.61
CA TYR A 35 -9.22 11.76 13.64
C TYR A 35 -9.88 10.42 13.99
N PRO A 36 -9.82 9.91 15.23
CA PRO A 36 -10.50 8.66 15.59
C PRO A 36 -12.02 8.70 15.35
N GLY A 37 -12.65 9.84 15.66
CA GLY A 37 -14.07 10.06 15.39
C GLY A 37 -14.39 10.10 13.89
N LEU A 38 -13.54 10.72 13.08
CA LEU A 38 -13.65 10.71 11.63
C LEU A 38 -13.53 9.29 11.06
N LEU A 39 -12.53 8.51 11.50
CA LEU A 39 -12.36 7.12 11.09
C LEU A 39 -13.59 6.27 11.42
N SER A 40 -14.15 6.40 12.62
CA SER A 40 -15.35 5.67 13.04
C SER A 40 -16.54 5.98 12.12
N ARG A 41 -16.73 7.25 11.75
CA ARG A 41 -17.81 7.65 10.82
C ARG A 41 -17.58 7.11 9.41
N ILE A 42 -16.35 7.16 8.90
CA ILE A 42 -16.00 6.61 7.59
C ILE A 42 -16.19 5.08 7.60
N ALA A 43 -15.69 4.39 8.62
CA ALA A 43 -15.85 2.94 8.79
C ALA A 43 -17.31 2.53 8.80
N LYS A 44 -18.18 3.31 9.46
CA LYS A 44 -19.62 3.09 9.44
C LYS A 44 -20.19 3.16 8.01
N VAL A 45 -19.85 4.21 7.25
CA VAL A 45 -20.32 4.34 5.86
C VAL A 45 -19.86 3.16 4.99
N ILE A 46 -18.60 2.75 5.12
CA ILE A 46 -18.05 1.62 4.34
C ILE A 46 -18.77 0.32 4.72
N ARG A 47 -19.01 0.07 5.98
CA ARG A 47 -19.68 -1.14 6.49
C ARG A 47 -21.13 -1.20 6.03
N GLU A 48 -21.87 -0.10 6.12
CA GLU A 48 -23.30 -0.03 5.80
C GLU A 48 -23.58 -0.05 4.29
N GLN A 49 -22.61 0.36 3.47
CA GLN A 49 -22.79 0.45 2.03
C GLN A 49 -22.02 -0.64 1.27
N PRO A 50 -20.73 -0.49 0.91
CA PRO A 50 -20.10 -1.48 0.04
C PRO A 50 -19.97 -2.87 0.73
N VAL A 51 -19.54 -2.94 1.97
CA VAL A 51 -19.30 -4.22 2.66
C VAL A 51 -20.58 -5.02 2.84
N ARG A 52 -21.69 -4.35 3.15
CA ARG A 52 -23.00 -5.02 3.31
C ARG A 52 -23.43 -5.75 2.04
N TYR A 53 -23.10 -5.22 0.86
CA TYR A 53 -23.62 -5.71 -0.42
C TYR A 53 -22.61 -6.54 -1.22
N ILE A 54 -21.33 -6.56 -0.85
CA ILE A 54 -20.27 -7.23 -1.61
C ILE A 54 -20.47 -8.76 -1.72
N GLN A 55 -21.25 -9.35 -0.82
CA GLN A 55 -21.59 -10.78 -0.80
C GLN A 55 -23.03 -11.06 -1.30
N ASN A 56 -23.68 -10.09 -1.94
CA ASN A 56 -24.99 -10.31 -2.53
C ASN A 56 -24.81 -10.90 -3.94
N LEU A 57 -25.27 -12.13 -4.12
CA LEU A 57 -25.24 -12.85 -5.39
C LEU A 57 -26.64 -13.30 -5.75
N ASN A 58 -27.07 -13.05 -6.99
CA ASN A 58 -28.37 -13.51 -7.52
C ASN A 58 -29.58 -13.21 -6.62
N GLY A 59 -29.59 -12.04 -6.01
CA GLY A 59 -30.70 -11.60 -5.14
C GLY A 59 -30.68 -12.12 -3.70
N GLY A 60 -29.66 -12.91 -3.33
CA GLY A 60 -29.46 -13.42 -1.98
C GLY A 60 -28.09 -13.04 -1.41
N ARG A 61 -27.99 -13.05 -0.08
CA ARG A 61 -26.72 -12.88 0.64
C ARG A 61 -26.10 -14.25 0.88
N ILE A 62 -24.89 -14.46 0.38
CA ILE A 62 -24.10 -15.68 0.59
C ILE A 62 -22.79 -15.30 1.27
N GLU A 63 -22.56 -15.76 2.48
CA GLU A 63 -21.34 -15.48 3.23
C GLU A 63 -20.20 -16.38 2.76
N PHE A 64 -19.53 -16.01 1.67
CA PHE A 64 -18.41 -16.78 1.09
C PHE A 64 -17.04 -16.11 1.29
N LEU A 65 -16.96 -14.79 1.45
CA LEU A 65 -15.69 -14.07 1.63
C LEU A 65 -15.37 -13.83 3.11
N PHE A 66 -16.35 -13.39 3.89
CA PHE A 66 -16.16 -13.02 5.30
C PHE A 66 -17.44 -13.18 6.11
N ALA A 67 -17.25 -13.26 7.41
CA ALA A 67 -18.33 -13.13 8.41
C ALA A 67 -18.19 -11.79 9.14
N PRO A 68 -19.28 -11.26 9.73
CA PRO A 68 -19.19 -10.13 10.67
C PRO A 68 -18.27 -10.49 11.84
N ALA A 69 -17.45 -9.54 12.30
CA ALA A 69 -16.69 -9.72 13.53
C ALA A 69 -17.64 -9.75 14.74
N PRO A 70 -17.30 -10.50 15.82
CA PRO A 70 -18.15 -10.64 17.00
C PRO A 70 -18.49 -9.30 17.69
N ASP A 71 -17.57 -8.34 17.62
CA ASP A 71 -17.75 -6.98 18.15
C ASP A 71 -18.63 -6.08 17.27
N GLY A 72 -19.09 -6.58 16.12
CA GLY A 72 -19.88 -5.84 15.14
C GLY A 72 -19.14 -4.70 14.43
N LYS A 73 -17.85 -4.47 14.72
CA LYS A 73 -17.08 -3.34 14.19
C LYS A 73 -16.26 -3.66 12.96
N GLY A 74 -16.09 -4.94 12.64
CA GLY A 74 -15.25 -5.39 11.54
C GLY A 74 -15.83 -6.55 10.76
N ILE A 75 -14.99 -7.11 9.91
CA ILE A 75 -15.22 -8.36 9.17
C ILE A 75 -14.07 -9.32 9.42
N LEU A 76 -14.36 -10.60 9.46
CA LEU A 76 -13.39 -11.68 9.57
C LEU A 76 -13.39 -12.44 8.24
N PRO A 77 -12.30 -12.38 7.46
CA PRO A 77 -12.16 -13.22 6.26
C PRO A 77 -12.32 -14.69 6.61
N LYS A 78 -13.01 -15.45 5.79
CA LYS A 78 -13.07 -16.90 5.93
C LYS A 78 -11.71 -17.52 5.64
N ARG A 79 -11.51 -18.74 6.15
CA ARG A 79 -10.24 -19.47 5.97
C ARG A 79 -9.86 -19.53 4.47
N GLY A 80 -8.63 -19.17 4.16
CA GLY A 80 -8.09 -19.15 2.81
C GLY A 80 -8.43 -17.92 1.97
N VAL A 81 -9.44 -17.13 2.31
CA VAL A 81 -9.86 -15.97 1.51
C VAL A 81 -8.74 -14.91 1.42
N ALA A 82 -8.10 -14.60 2.53
CA ALA A 82 -7.01 -13.63 2.53
C ALA A 82 -5.84 -14.09 1.63
N TRP A 83 -5.51 -15.37 1.68
CA TRP A 83 -4.50 -15.98 0.80
C TRP A 83 -4.92 -15.92 -0.67
N CYS A 84 -6.15 -16.32 -1.00
CA CYS A 84 -6.65 -16.25 -2.38
C CYS A 84 -6.65 -14.82 -2.93
N LEU A 85 -7.09 -13.85 -2.14
CA LEU A 85 -7.10 -12.44 -2.56
C LEU A 85 -5.69 -11.91 -2.82
N GLN A 86 -4.69 -12.44 -2.14
CA GLN A 86 -3.30 -12.08 -2.31
C GLN A 86 -2.65 -12.80 -3.49
N GLU A 87 -2.80 -14.12 -3.56
CA GLU A 87 -2.23 -14.96 -4.62
C GLU A 87 -2.74 -14.56 -6.02
N PHE A 88 -4.04 -14.28 -6.12
CA PHE A 88 -4.69 -13.89 -7.38
C PHE A 88 -4.91 -12.38 -7.49
N TYR A 89 -4.14 -11.56 -6.76
CA TYR A 89 -4.38 -10.11 -6.67
C TYR A 89 -4.41 -9.43 -8.05
N ASP A 90 -3.41 -9.66 -8.90
CA ASP A 90 -3.30 -9.00 -10.21
C ASP A 90 -4.45 -9.39 -11.14
N LEU A 91 -4.83 -10.67 -11.12
CA LEU A 91 -5.99 -11.16 -11.87
C LEU A 91 -7.28 -10.51 -11.37
N LEU A 92 -7.51 -10.52 -10.06
CA LEU A 92 -8.70 -9.93 -9.45
C LEU A 92 -8.75 -8.42 -9.69
N GLN A 93 -7.61 -7.73 -9.56
CA GLN A 93 -7.52 -6.30 -9.81
C GLN A 93 -7.84 -5.96 -11.27
N SER A 94 -7.31 -6.72 -12.24
CA SER A 94 -7.60 -6.50 -13.67
C SER A 94 -9.09 -6.68 -13.97
N GLN A 95 -9.73 -7.73 -13.44
CA GLN A 95 -11.15 -7.96 -13.60
C GLN A 95 -12.02 -6.87 -12.96
N VAL A 96 -11.66 -6.46 -11.74
CA VAL A 96 -12.36 -5.37 -11.03
C VAL A 96 -12.23 -4.06 -11.80
N ARG A 97 -11.04 -3.72 -12.31
CA ARG A 97 -10.81 -2.51 -13.11
C ARG A 97 -11.62 -2.53 -14.40
N ALA A 98 -11.60 -3.64 -15.14
CA ALA A 98 -12.37 -3.80 -16.36
C ALA A 98 -13.88 -3.65 -16.10
N GLY A 99 -14.41 -4.33 -15.10
CA GLY A 99 -15.81 -4.21 -14.70
C GLY A 99 -16.18 -2.79 -14.23
N TRP A 100 -15.25 -2.09 -13.57
CA TRP A 100 -15.45 -0.70 -13.15
C TRP A 100 -15.49 0.25 -14.35
N VAL A 101 -14.61 0.09 -15.33
CA VAL A 101 -14.61 0.86 -16.59
C VAL A 101 -15.93 0.67 -17.32
N GLU A 102 -16.39 -0.57 -17.45
CA GLU A 102 -17.67 -0.89 -18.08
C GLU A 102 -18.85 -0.24 -17.32
N GLN A 103 -18.87 -0.38 -15.99
CA GLN A 103 -19.90 0.24 -15.14
C GLN A 103 -19.90 1.76 -15.29
N VAL A 104 -18.74 2.42 -15.31
CA VAL A 104 -18.65 3.88 -15.49
C VAL A 104 -19.16 4.29 -16.87
N ARG A 105 -18.88 3.52 -17.92
CA ARG A 105 -19.38 3.74 -19.28
C ARG A 105 -20.89 3.54 -19.39
N SER A 106 -21.46 2.59 -18.68
CA SER A 106 -22.90 2.28 -18.73
C SER A 106 -23.78 3.38 -18.10
N ILE A 107 -23.22 4.25 -17.28
CA ILE A 107 -23.95 5.35 -16.66
C ILE A 107 -24.08 6.52 -17.64
N SER A 108 -25.25 6.73 -18.20
CA SER A 108 -25.52 7.74 -19.23
C SER A 108 -25.11 9.16 -18.83
N ARG A 109 -25.20 9.52 -17.56
CA ARG A 109 -24.76 10.82 -17.04
C ARG A 109 -23.25 11.07 -17.16
N ASN A 110 -22.47 9.99 -17.23
CA ASN A 110 -21.02 10.09 -17.39
C ASN A 110 -20.61 10.34 -18.83
N ALA A 111 -21.49 10.13 -19.81
CA ALA A 111 -21.17 10.27 -21.22
C ALA A 111 -20.57 11.63 -21.58
N LEU A 112 -21.08 12.71 -20.99
CA LEU A 112 -20.55 14.07 -21.16
C LEU A 112 -19.17 14.27 -20.55
N LEU A 113 -18.85 13.57 -19.46
CA LEU A 113 -17.58 13.66 -18.76
C LEU A 113 -16.52 12.77 -19.41
N ILE A 114 -16.94 11.63 -19.96
CA ILE A 114 -16.08 10.60 -20.53
C ILE A 114 -15.80 10.84 -22.03
N GLY A 115 -16.71 11.54 -22.73
CA GLY A 115 -16.71 11.68 -24.20
C GLY A 115 -15.45 12.24 -24.85
N GLY A 116 -14.47 12.74 -24.07
CA GLY A 116 -13.17 13.19 -24.54
C GLY A 116 -11.98 12.28 -24.19
N HIS A 117 -12.18 11.29 -23.33
CA HIS A 117 -11.09 10.41 -22.90
C HIS A 117 -11.06 9.11 -23.72
N LYS A 118 -10.08 9.02 -24.65
CA LYS A 118 -9.86 7.85 -25.50
C LYS A 118 -9.52 6.60 -24.66
N ASP A 119 -8.85 6.77 -23.53
CA ASP A 119 -8.51 5.71 -22.58
C ASP A 119 -9.07 6.03 -21.18
N LEU A 120 -10.25 5.48 -20.89
CA LEU A 120 -10.92 5.65 -19.61
C LEU A 120 -10.20 4.90 -18.50
N GLU A 121 -9.52 3.79 -18.80
CA GLU A 121 -8.72 3.04 -17.84
C GLU A 121 -7.50 3.84 -17.39
N GLU A 122 -6.77 4.44 -18.33
CA GLU A 122 -5.67 5.36 -18.05
C GLU A 122 -6.15 6.55 -17.20
N PHE A 123 -7.31 7.13 -17.55
CA PHE A 123 -7.90 8.24 -16.80
C PHE A 123 -8.27 7.85 -15.36
N LEU A 124 -8.86 6.67 -15.15
CA LEU A 124 -9.32 6.22 -13.84
C LEU A 124 -8.18 5.68 -12.97
N PHE A 125 -7.17 5.04 -13.56
CA PHE A 125 -6.16 4.27 -12.84
C PHE A 125 -4.72 4.63 -13.19
N GLY A 126 -4.48 5.45 -14.22
CA GLY A 126 -3.15 5.77 -14.74
C GLY A 126 -2.28 6.72 -13.88
N GLN A 127 -2.78 7.15 -12.73
CA GLN A 127 -2.06 8.09 -11.85
C GLN A 127 -0.81 7.49 -11.18
N GLN A 128 -0.60 6.18 -11.25
CA GLN A 128 0.51 5.50 -10.56
C GLN A 128 1.90 5.95 -11.04
N ARG A 129 2.09 6.17 -12.35
CA ARG A 129 3.40 6.61 -12.89
C ARG A 129 3.79 8.02 -12.43
N MET A 130 2.83 8.94 -12.41
CA MET A 130 3.06 10.30 -11.91
C MET A 130 3.35 10.32 -10.40
N ALA A 131 2.74 9.41 -9.65
CA ALA A 131 3.01 9.25 -8.24
C ALA A 131 4.46 8.83 -7.97
N LEU A 132 5.01 7.87 -8.72
CA LEU A 132 6.39 7.41 -8.55
C LEU A 132 7.43 8.51 -8.78
N VAL A 133 7.21 9.42 -9.73
CA VAL A 133 8.09 10.58 -9.95
C VAL A 133 8.10 11.48 -8.71
N ARG A 134 6.94 11.82 -8.19
CA ARG A 134 6.82 12.65 -6.98
C ARG A 134 7.41 11.97 -5.75
N ILE A 135 7.21 10.67 -5.60
CA ILE A 135 7.78 9.89 -4.49
C ILE A 135 9.30 9.96 -4.56
N ARG A 136 9.89 9.74 -5.73
CA ARG A 136 11.33 9.81 -5.95
C ARG A 136 11.89 11.18 -5.56
N GLU A 137 11.31 12.26 -6.09
CA GLU A 137 11.76 13.63 -5.81
C GLU A 137 11.76 13.91 -4.29
N ARG A 138 10.68 13.59 -3.61
CA ARG A 138 10.55 13.84 -2.17
C ARG A 138 11.45 12.97 -1.30
N LEU A 139 11.67 11.72 -1.70
CA LEU A 139 12.64 10.87 -0.99
C LEU A 139 14.06 11.36 -1.23
N VAL A 140 14.41 11.87 -2.43
CA VAL A 140 15.71 12.50 -2.69
C VAL A 140 15.91 13.76 -1.85
N ASP A 141 14.89 14.60 -1.73
CA ASP A 141 14.95 15.79 -0.89
C ASP A 141 15.12 15.45 0.61
N LEU A 142 14.53 14.34 1.05
CA LEU A 142 14.56 13.90 2.44
C LEU A 142 15.84 13.14 2.83
N GLU A 143 16.34 12.29 1.94
CA GLU A 143 17.38 11.28 2.25
C GLU A 143 18.66 11.46 1.43
N GLY A 144 18.64 12.37 0.45
CA GLY A 144 19.69 12.52 -0.55
C GLY A 144 19.65 11.41 -1.61
N PRO A 145 20.43 11.56 -2.69
CA PRO A 145 20.47 10.60 -3.81
C PRO A 145 21.31 9.37 -3.46
N THR A 146 20.94 8.65 -2.40
CA THR A 146 21.70 7.50 -1.88
C THR A 146 20.89 6.21 -2.04
N CYS A 147 21.52 5.16 -2.54
CA CYS A 147 20.92 3.85 -2.67
C CYS A 147 20.74 3.21 -1.29
N PHE A 148 19.51 2.88 -0.93
CA PHE A 148 19.20 2.21 0.32
C PHE A 148 19.95 0.88 0.48
N TYR A 149 20.13 0.13 -0.59
CA TYR A 149 20.72 -1.21 -0.53
C TYR A 149 22.23 -1.21 -0.39
N CYS A 150 22.94 -0.50 -1.25
CA CYS A 150 24.41 -0.52 -1.25
C CYS A 150 25.05 0.73 -0.60
N GLU A 151 24.24 1.67 -0.13
CA GLU A 151 24.64 2.90 0.57
C GLU A 151 25.52 3.85 -0.23
N LYS A 152 25.65 3.62 -1.55
CA LYS A 152 26.42 4.47 -2.46
C LYS A 152 25.54 5.54 -3.08
N THR A 153 26.11 6.69 -3.38
CA THR A 153 25.45 7.75 -4.13
C THR A 153 24.99 7.26 -5.49
N ILE A 154 23.77 7.63 -5.89
CA ILE A 154 23.19 7.33 -7.20
C ILE A 154 23.43 8.54 -8.10
N PRO A 155 24.36 8.46 -9.08
CA PRO A 155 24.71 9.62 -9.89
C PRO A 155 23.65 9.97 -10.94
N HIS A 156 22.93 8.95 -11.44
CA HIS A 156 21.93 9.10 -12.50
C HIS A 156 20.85 8.02 -12.35
N ALA A 157 19.66 8.27 -12.93
CA ALA A 157 18.57 7.31 -13.03
C ALA A 157 18.19 6.67 -11.66
N ILE A 158 17.89 7.52 -10.68
CA ILE A 158 17.40 7.06 -9.38
C ILE A 158 16.09 6.33 -9.57
N GLU A 159 16.01 5.09 -9.11
CA GLU A 159 14.77 4.32 -9.04
C GLU A 159 14.18 4.31 -7.64
N VAL A 160 12.88 4.08 -7.59
CA VAL A 160 12.13 3.86 -6.36
C VAL A 160 11.73 2.40 -6.34
N ASP A 161 12.10 1.70 -5.28
CA ASP A 161 11.77 0.29 -5.09
C ASP A 161 10.86 0.10 -3.88
N HIS A 162 10.04 -0.95 -3.94
CA HIS A 162 9.30 -1.45 -2.79
C HIS A 162 10.20 -2.35 -1.95
N PHE A 163 10.52 -1.96 -0.73
CA PHE A 163 11.34 -2.78 0.18
C PHE A 163 10.75 -4.17 0.38
N VAL A 164 9.47 -4.26 0.75
CA VAL A 164 8.67 -5.48 0.58
C VAL A 164 8.12 -5.47 -0.84
N PRO A 165 8.49 -6.44 -1.68
CA PRO A 165 8.15 -6.43 -3.10
C PRO A 165 6.64 -6.32 -3.36
N TRP A 166 6.31 -5.61 -4.45
CA TRP A 166 4.93 -5.45 -4.91
C TRP A 166 4.19 -6.78 -5.09
N SER A 167 4.86 -7.80 -5.65
CA SER A 167 4.29 -9.14 -5.84
C SER A 167 3.83 -9.82 -4.55
N ARG A 168 4.41 -9.43 -3.41
CA ARG A 168 4.03 -9.97 -2.10
C ARG A 168 2.95 -9.14 -1.41
N TYR A 169 3.00 -7.84 -1.59
CA TYR A 169 2.01 -6.92 -1.01
C TYR A 169 1.72 -5.78 -2.00
N PRO A 170 0.71 -5.95 -2.88
CA PRO A 170 0.45 -5.04 -3.99
C PRO A 170 -0.29 -3.76 -3.57
N HIS A 171 0.24 -3.05 -2.60
CA HIS A 171 -0.24 -1.76 -2.13
C HIS A 171 0.91 -0.79 -1.88
N ASP A 172 0.75 0.40 -2.40
CA ASP A 172 1.69 1.49 -2.17
C ASP A 172 1.58 2.03 -0.74
N ARG A 173 2.63 1.81 0.05
CA ARG A 173 2.81 2.34 1.40
C ARG A 173 4.02 3.25 1.42
N GLY A 174 3.87 4.49 1.89
CA GLY A 174 4.96 5.48 1.86
C GLY A 174 6.26 5.00 2.49
N HIS A 175 6.17 4.30 3.63
CA HIS A 175 7.35 3.77 4.33
C HIS A 175 7.98 2.55 3.65
N ASN A 176 7.28 1.92 2.70
CA ASN A 176 7.80 0.78 1.94
C ASN A 176 8.68 1.19 0.76
N PHE A 177 8.64 2.46 0.37
CA PHE A 177 9.46 2.96 -0.73
C PHE A 177 10.87 3.32 -0.26
N VAL A 178 11.86 2.94 -1.07
CA VAL A 178 13.28 3.25 -0.88
C VAL A 178 13.91 3.68 -2.19
N LEU A 179 14.95 4.53 -2.13
CA LEU A 179 15.73 4.90 -3.31
C LEU A 179 16.74 3.80 -3.64
N ALA A 180 16.89 3.47 -4.90
CA ALA A 180 17.78 2.40 -5.33
C ALA A 180 18.48 2.71 -6.66
N HIS A 181 19.68 2.16 -6.85
CA HIS A 181 20.24 2.02 -8.18
C HIS A 181 19.39 1.06 -9.01
N ALA A 182 19.23 1.30 -10.30
CA ALA A 182 18.59 0.37 -11.22
C ALA A 182 19.17 -1.05 -11.12
N ALA A 183 20.49 -1.18 -11.02
CA ALA A 183 21.15 -2.48 -10.86
C ALA A 183 20.77 -3.20 -9.55
N CYS A 184 20.65 -2.48 -8.43
CA CYS A 184 20.24 -3.06 -7.15
C CYS A 184 18.78 -3.49 -7.20
N ASN A 185 17.90 -2.61 -7.71
CA ASN A 185 16.47 -2.88 -7.85
C ASN A 185 16.22 -4.08 -8.77
N HIS A 186 16.79 -4.08 -9.98
CA HIS A 186 16.65 -5.17 -10.93
C HIS A 186 17.27 -6.49 -10.45
N SER A 187 18.29 -6.44 -9.60
CA SER A 187 18.89 -7.64 -9.00
C SER A 187 18.04 -8.22 -7.88
N LYS A 188 17.43 -7.36 -7.07
CA LYS A 188 16.55 -7.78 -5.97
C LYS A 188 15.25 -8.42 -6.46
N ARG A 189 14.62 -7.83 -7.50
CA ARG A 189 13.34 -8.29 -8.06
C ARG A 189 12.26 -8.42 -6.98
N ASP A 190 11.61 -9.59 -6.94
CA ASP A 190 10.54 -9.98 -6.02
C ASP A 190 11.03 -10.71 -4.76
N THR A 191 12.35 -10.78 -4.56
CA THR A 191 12.97 -11.40 -3.38
C THR A 191 12.99 -10.43 -2.21
N LEU A 192 12.72 -10.91 -1.01
CA LEU A 192 12.92 -10.13 0.22
C LEU A 192 14.42 -9.88 0.45
N ALA A 193 14.73 -8.70 0.94
CA ALA A 193 16.11 -8.33 1.21
C ALA A 193 16.65 -9.03 2.49
N SER A 194 17.97 -9.16 2.59
CA SER A 194 18.65 -9.85 3.69
C SER A 194 18.45 -9.17 5.04
N ARG A 195 18.90 -9.83 6.10
CA ARG A 195 18.85 -9.37 7.48
C ARG A 195 19.42 -7.93 7.64
N ASP A 196 20.56 -7.65 7.04
CA ASP A 196 21.20 -6.35 7.21
C ASP A 196 20.38 -5.22 6.56
N HIS A 197 19.75 -5.50 5.43
CA HIS A 197 18.80 -4.57 4.81
C HIS A 197 17.52 -4.42 5.64
N LEU A 198 17.01 -5.51 6.24
CA LEU A 198 15.84 -5.43 7.12
C LEU A 198 16.14 -4.60 8.37
N ALA A 199 17.29 -4.84 9.01
CA ALA A 199 17.72 -4.05 10.17
C ALA A 199 17.85 -2.55 9.83
N ARG A 200 18.44 -2.23 8.66
CA ARG A 200 18.54 -0.86 8.17
C ARG A 200 17.17 -0.25 7.90
N TRP A 201 16.25 -1.02 7.31
CA TRP A 201 14.89 -0.53 7.06
C TRP A 201 14.14 -0.25 8.37
N LEU A 202 14.26 -1.10 9.37
CA LEU A 202 13.68 -0.88 10.70
C LEU A 202 14.27 0.38 11.35
N ALA A 203 15.59 0.54 11.34
CA ALA A 203 16.25 1.75 11.87
C ALA A 203 15.80 3.03 11.12
N ARG A 204 15.65 2.96 9.78
CA ARG A 204 15.12 4.07 8.99
C ARG A 204 13.68 4.43 9.39
N ILE A 205 12.85 3.44 9.67
CA ILE A 205 11.47 3.66 10.13
C ILE A 205 11.45 4.26 11.54
N ASP A 206 12.34 3.84 12.43
CA ASP A 206 12.43 4.40 13.77
C ASP A 206 12.83 5.88 13.75
N ASP A 207 13.80 6.24 12.90
CA ASP A 207 14.32 7.59 12.77
C ASP A 207 13.42 8.52 11.92
N LYS A 208 12.93 8.03 10.77
CA LYS A 208 12.33 8.86 9.71
C LYS A 208 10.84 8.63 9.44
N ALA A 209 10.10 7.89 10.30
CA ALA A 209 8.68 7.64 10.05
C ALA A 209 7.86 8.93 9.89
N VAL A 210 8.07 9.91 10.74
CA VAL A 210 7.34 11.19 10.69
C VAL A 210 7.76 12.02 9.46
N PRO A 211 9.06 12.27 9.20
CA PRO A 211 9.49 12.95 7.99
C PRO A 211 8.98 12.31 6.69
N ILE A 212 9.03 10.97 6.57
CA ILE A 212 8.50 10.25 5.41
C ILE A 212 6.99 10.45 5.28
N SER A 213 6.26 10.38 6.39
CA SER A 213 4.82 10.61 6.38
C SER A 213 4.48 12.04 5.95
N ASP A 214 5.21 13.03 6.43
CA ASP A 214 4.99 14.43 6.07
C ASP A 214 5.31 14.68 4.59
N ALA A 215 6.36 14.05 4.06
CA ALA A 215 6.74 14.17 2.68
C ALA A 215 5.77 13.47 1.70
N LEU A 216 5.20 12.32 2.07
CA LEU A 216 4.48 11.46 1.11
C LEU A 216 2.97 11.37 1.32
N SER A 217 2.41 11.89 2.42
CA SER A 217 1.01 11.63 2.81
C SER A 217 -0.06 12.24 1.90
N ASP A 218 0.28 13.16 1.01
CA ASP A 218 -0.62 13.70 -0.01
C ASP A 218 -0.71 12.81 -1.26
N VAL A 219 0.25 11.91 -1.45
CA VAL A 219 0.35 10.98 -2.59
C VAL A 219 0.05 9.56 -2.18
N LEU A 220 0.42 9.16 -0.94
CA LEU A 220 0.39 7.77 -0.48
C LEU A 220 -0.24 7.61 0.91
N VAL A 221 -0.61 6.38 1.20
CA VAL A 221 -0.96 5.99 2.56
C VAL A 221 0.32 5.80 3.38
N CYS A 222 0.56 6.71 4.32
CA CYS A 222 1.71 6.67 5.22
C CYS A 222 1.24 6.27 6.63
N ASP A 223 1.24 4.97 6.90
CA ASP A 223 0.94 4.40 8.21
C ASP A 223 2.09 3.46 8.61
N VAL A 224 2.90 3.91 9.55
CA VAL A 224 4.10 3.19 9.98
C VAL A 224 3.77 1.83 10.60
N GLY A 225 2.72 1.78 11.43
CA GLY A 225 2.29 0.53 12.07
C GLY A 225 1.87 -0.51 11.05
N SER A 226 1.08 -0.12 10.04
CA SER A 226 0.72 -1.02 8.94
C SER A 226 1.93 -1.45 8.12
N SER A 227 2.87 -0.53 7.82
CA SER A 227 4.07 -0.87 7.05
C SER A 227 4.95 -1.88 7.79
N ARG A 228 5.10 -1.73 9.12
CA ARG A 228 5.81 -2.71 9.97
C ARG A 228 5.12 -4.08 9.96
N LYS A 229 3.81 -4.12 10.14
CA LYS A 229 3.04 -5.39 10.13
C LYS A 229 3.13 -6.10 8.80
N VAL A 230 3.11 -5.38 7.69
CA VAL A 230 3.30 -5.94 6.35
C VAL A 230 4.70 -6.53 6.18
N ALA A 231 5.74 -5.80 6.60
CA ALA A 231 7.11 -6.32 6.55
C ALA A 231 7.27 -7.56 7.43
N GLN A 232 6.82 -7.51 8.69
CA GLN A 232 6.85 -8.66 9.59
C GLN A 232 6.17 -9.88 8.99
N TRP A 233 4.94 -9.70 8.47
CA TRP A 233 4.19 -10.77 7.85
C TRP A 233 4.93 -11.38 6.64
N ALA A 234 5.47 -10.54 5.75
CA ALA A 234 6.19 -11.03 4.57
C ALA A 234 7.43 -11.84 4.94
N TYR A 235 8.20 -11.35 5.91
CA TYR A 235 9.40 -12.06 6.38
C TYR A 235 9.06 -13.33 7.15
N LEU A 236 8.02 -13.36 8.00
CA LEU A 236 7.56 -14.57 8.67
C LEU A 236 7.12 -15.64 7.66
N HIS A 237 6.40 -15.24 6.61
CA HIS A 237 5.99 -16.17 5.57
C HIS A 237 7.19 -16.81 4.86
N GLU A 238 8.21 -16.00 4.51
CA GLU A 238 9.44 -16.51 3.87
C GLU A 238 10.26 -17.41 4.81
N ILE A 239 10.31 -17.09 6.11
CA ILE A 239 10.93 -17.92 7.14
C ILE A 239 10.27 -19.30 7.21
N HIS A 240 8.95 -19.36 7.16
CA HIS A 240 8.22 -20.64 7.17
C HIS A 240 8.42 -21.45 5.88
N ALA A 241 8.65 -20.78 4.76
CA ALA A 241 8.94 -21.41 3.48
C ALA A 241 10.41 -21.85 3.33
N ALA A 242 11.26 -21.60 4.34
CA ALA A 242 12.71 -21.82 4.30
C ALA A 242 13.38 -21.15 3.08
N GLY A 243 12.92 -19.93 2.78
CA GLY A 243 13.32 -19.18 1.60
C GLY A 243 14.73 -18.60 1.67
N VAL A 244 15.10 -17.90 0.61
CA VAL A 244 16.37 -17.18 0.50
C VAL A 244 16.13 -15.68 0.43
N PHE A 245 17.11 -14.91 0.91
CA PHE A 245 17.02 -13.46 1.00
C PHE A 245 18.10 -12.82 0.13
N TRP A 246 17.73 -11.81 -0.65
CA TRP A 246 18.67 -11.07 -1.47
C TRP A 246 19.59 -10.20 -0.61
N ALA A 247 20.90 -10.37 -0.78
CA ALA A 247 21.92 -9.70 0.01
C ALA A 247 22.72 -8.62 -0.75
N GLY A 248 22.42 -8.42 -2.03
CA GLY A 248 23.10 -7.44 -2.85
C GLY A 248 23.62 -7.99 -4.17
N VAL A 249 24.63 -7.34 -4.72
CA VAL A 249 25.24 -7.68 -6.00
C VAL A 249 26.74 -7.84 -5.82
N ALA A 250 27.29 -8.97 -6.26
CA ALA A 250 28.72 -9.18 -6.37
C ALA A 250 29.13 -9.20 -7.86
N GLY A 251 29.85 -8.17 -8.30
CA GLY A 251 30.12 -7.96 -9.71
C GLY A 251 28.83 -7.69 -10.50
N ARG A 252 28.39 -8.64 -11.32
CA ARG A 252 27.12 -8.55 -12.08
C ARG A 252 26.04 -9.54 -11.60
N SER A 253 26.35 -10.36 -10.60
CA SER A 253 25.46 -11.42 -10.16
C SER A 253 24.79 -11.08 -8.83
N PRO A 254 23.49 -11.43 -8.65
CA PRO A 254 22.82 -11.31 -7.36
C PRO A 254 23.43 -12.28 -6.35
N VAL A 255 23.52 -11.81 -5.10
CA VAL A 255 23.93 -12.61 -3.94
C VAL A 255 22.72 -12.89 -3.10
N TYR A 256 22.56 -14.15 -2.69
CA TYR A 256 21.48 -14.58 -1.81
C TYR A 256 22.05 -15.20 -0.54
N GLN A 257 21.35 -15.01 0.55
CA GLN A 257 21.64 -15.58 1.86
C GLN A 257 20.51 -16.54 2.26
N PRO A 258 20.83 -17.72 2.77
CA PRO A 258 19.82 -18.61 3.35
C PRO A 258 19.31 -18.01 4.66
N LEU A 259 18.20 -18.54 5.12
CA LEU A 259 17.65 -18.24 6.43
C LEU A 259 18.62 -18.67 7.54
N ASP A 260 18.93 -17.74 8.44
CA ASP A 260 19.72 -17.98 9.65
C ASP A 260 18.94 -17.63 10.93
N ASP A 261 19.48 -18.03 12.08
CA ASP A 261 18.85 -17.77 13.38
C ASP A 261 18.82 -16.27 13.73
N ALA A 262 19.78 -15.50 13.24
CA ALA A 262 19.83 -14.08 13.43
C ALA A 262 18.69 -13.35 12.67
N MET A 263 18.36 -13.81 11.45
CA MET A 263 17.18 -13.34 10.72
C MET A 263 15.89 -13.69 11.47
N ARG A 264 15.76 -14.94 11.95
CA ARG A 264 14.60 -15.37 12.75
C ARG A 264 14.42 -14.48 13.98
N SER A 265 15.49 -14.25 14.73
CA SER A 265 15.48 -13.39 15.91
C SER A 265 15.06 -11.97 15.56
N LEU A 266 15.63 -11.38 14.51
CA LEU A 266 15.30 -10.01 14.08
C LEU A 266 13.82 -9.87 13.70
N VAL A 267 13.25 -10.86 13.00
CA VAL A 267 11.85 -10.82 12.58
C VAL A 267 10.88 -10.96 13.76
N VAL A 268 11.26 -11.75 14.77
CA VAL A 268 10.44 -11.93 15.97
C VAL A 268 10.53 -10.72 16.91
N SER A 269 11.73 -10.18 17.13
CA SER A 269 11.97 -9.10 18.11
C SER A 269 11.99 -7.69 17.53
N GLY A 270 12.29 -7.53 16.25
CA GLY A 270 12.45 -6.22 15.60
C GLY A 270 11.15 -5.50 15.24
N PHE A 271 9.99 -6.11 15.50
CA PHE A 271 8.68 -5.52 15.25
C PHE A 271 7.87 -5.43 16.55
N PRO A 272 8.17 -4.50 17.46
CA PRO A 272 7.37 -4.30 18.67
C PRO A 272 5.94 -3.96 18.29
N LEU A 273 4.98 -4.53 19.02
CA LEU A 273 3.53 -4.37 18.86
C LEU A 273 3.07 -2.94 19.13
#